data_97e8a0c2e7f35b9aaeb41066942fb212
#
_entry.id   97e8a0c2e7f35b9aaeb41066942fb212
#
_cell.length_a   1.000
_cell.length_b   1.000
_cell.length_c   1.000
_cell.angle_alpha   90.00
_cell.angle_beta   90.00
_cell.angle_gamma   90.00
#
_symmetry.space_group_name_H-M   'P 1'
#
loop_
_entity.id
_entity.type
_entity.pdbx_description
1 polymer ?
#
loop_
_entity_poly.entity_id
_entity_poly.type
_entity_poly.pdbx_seq_one_letter_code
_entity_poly.pdbx_strand_id
1 'polypeptide(L)'
;MIDWLVIWGVTQGVGFVFKPILEDLAKDAAKDYIKDFFKTSLGNVIKDLINKEPLQKAIGKAIKEFLELVQQELEDEDLDENQLKKYILPFKKLLKNESVRQTLGSAFDSNTKLVNINIVADIAKEVVPTLPPDFNWSRVAKRYGKKVQAIRMNSDELRKILDSENLDKLVNQNYEIRPEFDLEKYQESIQEQYGNLKLEKI
;
A
#
# COMPACT_ATOMS: atom_id res chain seq x y z
N MET A 1 -0.40 22.57 14.90
CA MET A 1 -1.17 22.10 13.71
C MET A 1 -0.18 21.40 12.80
N ILE A 2 -0.42 20.13 12.45
CA ILE A 2 0.49 19.36 11.59
C ILE A 2 0.34 19.91 10.19
N ASP A 3 1.42 20.39 9.59
CA ASP A 3 1.43 20.83 8.19
C ASP A 3 1.61 19.61 7.27
N TRP A 4 0.48 19.04 6.85
CA TRP A 4 0.45 17.88 5.97
C TRP A 4 1.13 18.11 4.63
N LEU A 5 1.17 19.36 4.16
CA LEU A 5 1.83 19.70 2.89
C LEU A 5 3.34 19.49 2.99
N VAL A 6 3.92 19.89 4.14
CA VAL A 6 5.35 19.65 4.41
C VAL A 6 5.62 18.16 4.58
N ILE A 7 4.76 17.46 5.33
CA ILE A 7 4.92 16.01 5.57
C ILE A 7 4.82 15.23 4.25
N TRP A 8 3.90 15.61 3.37
CA TRP A 8 3.74 14.96 2.07
C TRP A 8 4.79 15.38 1.04
N GLY A 9 5.71 16.27 1.41
CA GLY A 9 6.80 16.71 0.51
C GLY A 9 6.29 17.49 -0.70
N VAL A 10 5.17 18.22 -0.53
CA VAL A 10 4.63 19.11 -1.56
C VAL A 10 5.52 20.34 -1.65
N THR A 11 6.74 20.15 -2.13
CA THR A 11 7.65 21.25 -2.46
C THR A 11 7.30 21.83 -3.83
N GLN A 12 7.70 23.07 -4.07
CA GLN A 12 7.47 23.75 -5.34
C GLN A 12 8.30 23.09 -6.46
N GLY A 13 7.72 22.06 -7.11
CA GLY A 13 8.25 21.51 -8.34
C GLY A 13 7.69 22.29 -9.52
N VAL A 14 8.54 22.90 -10.34
CA VAL A 14 8.13 23.50 -11.61
C VAL A 14 7.68 22.36 -12.52
N GLY A 15 6.48 22.49 -13.13
CA GLY A 15 5.98 21.54 -14.14
C GLY A 15 5.08 20.41 -13.62
N PHE A 16 4.85 20.28 -12.31
CA PHE A 16 3.92 19.27 -11.79
C PHE A 16 2.48 19.79 -11.76
N VAL A 17 1.70 19.40 -12.76
CA VAL A 17 0.33 19.90 -13.00
C VAL A 17 -0.65 19.39 -11.95
N PHE A 18 -0.43 18.17 -11.41
CA PHE A 18 -1.32 17.55 -10.42
C PHE A 18 -1.06 17.95 -8.96
N LYS A 19 -0.19 18.93 -8.71
CA LYS A 19 0.07 19.46 -7.38
C LYS A 19 -1.20 19.83 -6.58
N PRO A 20 -2.24 20.49 -7.17
CA PRO A 20 -3.47 20.80 -6.45
C PRO A 20 -4.19 19.57 -5.87
N ILE A 21 -4.05 18.41 -6.50
CA ILE A 21 -4.62 17.15 -5.97
C ILE A 21 -3.97 16.81 -4.63
N LEU A 22 -2.62 16.85 -4.56
CA LEU A 22 -1.90 16.56 -3.32
C LEU A 22 -2.27 17.53 -2.20
N GLU A 23 -2.38 18.82 -2.53
CA GLU A 23 -2.75 19.86 -1.56
C GLU A 23 -4.13 19.63 -0.97
N ASP A 24 -5.10 19.28 -1.80
CA ASP A 24 -6.45 19.00 -1.37
C ASP A 24 -6.54 17.71 -0.54
N LEU A 25 -5.85 16.65 -0.98
CA LEU A 25 -5.87 15.37 -0.26
C LEU A 25 -5.18 15.49 1.11
N ALA A 26 -4.11 16.27 1.19
CA ALA A 26 -3.41 16.53 2.45
C ALA A 26 -4.29 17.29 3.47
N LYS A 27 -5.20 18.15 3.00
CA LYS A 27 -6.09 18.92 3.88
C LYS A 27 -7.31 18.12 4.32
N ASP A 28 -7.94 17.42 3.37
CA ASP A 28 -9.31 16.94 3.56
C ASP A 28 -9.38 15.51 4.15
N ALA A 29 -8.40 14.67 3.96
CA ALA A 29 -8.62 13.23 4.10
C ALA A 29 -7.42 12.41 4.62
N ALA A 30 -6.40 13.04 5.20
CA ALA A 30 -5.15 12.36 5.54
C ALA A 30 -5.32 11.10 6.40
N LYS A 31 -6.23 11.09 7.38
CA LYS A 31 -6.45 9.94 8.26
C LYS A 31 -7.12 8.76 7.55
N ASP A 32 -8.12 9.03 6.72
CA ASP A 32 -8.82 7.99 5.95
C ASP A 32 -7.89 7.37 4.92
N TYR A 33 -7.03 8.21 4.30
CA TYR A 33 -6.00 7.72 3.40
C TYR A 33 -5.04 6.75 4.08
N ILE A 34 -4.56 7.07 5.27
CA ILE A 34 -3.65 6.20 6.02
C ILE A 34 -4.30 4.85 6.29
N LYS A 35 -5.54 4.87 6.75
CA LYS A 35 -6.30 3.67 7.05
C LYS A 35 -6.47 2.78 5.83
N ASP A 36 -6.88 3.35 4.70
CA ASP A 36 -7.15 2.59 3.50
C ASP A 36 -5.86 2.10 2.82
N PHE A 37 -4.83 2.94 2.74
CA PHE A 37 -3.55 2.57 2.15
C PHE A 37 -2.88 1.39 2.84
N PHE A 38 -2.93 1.36 4.16
CA PHE A 38 -2.26 0.30 4.93
C PHE A 38 -3.22 -0.78 5.45
N LYS A 39 -4.49 -0.78 5.03
CA LYS A 39 -5.48 -1.76 5.46
C LYS A 39 -5.03 -3.19 5.17
N THR A 40 -4.46 -3.43 3.99
CA THR A 40 -3.96 -4.75 3.60
C THR A 40 -2.70 -5.14 4.36
N SER A 41 -1.77 -4.18 4.55
CA SER A 41 -0.48 -4.43 5.19
C SER A 41 -0.58 -4.52 6.71
N LEU A 42 -1.38 -3.67 7.36
CA LEU A 42 -1.43 -3.53 8.82
C LEU A 42 -2.74 -4.03 9.46
N GLY A 43 -3.79 -4.31 8.66
CA GLY A 43 -5.05 -4.83 9.19
C GLY A 43 -5.67 -3.94 10.27
N ASN A 44 -6.08 -4.54 11.39
CA ASN A 44 -6.75 -3.82 12.48
C ASN A 44 -5.83 -2.91 13.30
N VAL A 45 -4.51 -3.18 13.31
CA VAL A 45 -3.51 -2.43 14.09
C VAL A 45 -3.30 -1.02 13.53
N ILE A 46 -3.72 -0.76 12.30
CA ILE A 46 -3.62 0.57 11.67
C ILE A 46 -4.23 1.69 12.52
N LYS A 47 -5.26 1.39 13.34
CA LYS A 47 -5.91 2.39 14.20
C LYS A 47 -4.94 3.02 15.20
N ASP A 48 -4.01 2.23 15.73
CA ASP A 48 -3.02 2.66 16.72
C ASP A 48 -1.82 3.36 16.07
N LEU A 49 -1.61 3.09 14.78
CA LEU A 49 -0.47 3.59 14.01
C LEU A 49 -0.80 4.79 13.12
N ILE A 50 -2.07 5.18 13.00
CA ILE A 50 -2.55 6.23 12.07
C ILE A 50 -1.85 7.58 12.25
N ASN A 51 -1.35 7.87 13.44
CA ASN A 51 -0.66 9.11 13.75
C ASN A 51 0.87 9.02 13.58
N LYS A 52 1.40 7.87 13.16
CA LYS A 52 2.84 7.69 12.95
C LYS A 52 3.30 8.46 11.71
N GLU A 53 4.21 9.41 11.93
CA GLU A 53 4.75 10.27 10.88
C GLU A 53 5.38 9.49 9.68
N PRO A 54 6.10 8.36 9.90
CA PRO A 54 6.63 7.57 8.77
C PRO A 54 5.56 7.07 7.81
N LEU A 55 4.38 6.64 8.31
CA LEU A 55 3.26 6.21 7.48
C LEU A 55 2.67 7.39 6.68
N GLN A 56 2.54 8.53 7.33
CA GLN A 56 2.03 9.75 6.72
C GLN A 56 2.94 10.23 5.57
N LYS A 57 4.25 10.28 5.82
CA LYS A 57 5.26 10.61 4.79
C LYS A 57 5.26 9.63 3.63
N ALA A 58 5.12 8.33 3.92
CA ALA A 58 5.11 7.30 2.91
C ALA A 58 3.93 7.45 1.94
N ILE A 59 2.72 7.74 2.45
CA ILE A 59 1.54 7.95 1.63
C ILE A 59 1.70 9.17 0.73
N GLY A 60 2.11 10.31 1.29
CA GLY A 60 2.28 11.53 0.50
C GLY A 60 3.26 11.32 -0.65
N LYS A 61 4.39 10.65 -0.39
CA LYS A 61 5.35 10.29 -1.42
C LYS A 61 4.75 9.31 -2.44
N ALA A 62 4.03 8.28 -2.00
CA ALA A 62 3.44 7.29 -2.90
C ALA A 62 2.39 7.91 -3.82
N ILE A 63 1.50 8.76 -3.30
CA ILE A 63 0.49 9.46 -4.11
C ILE A 63 1.18 10.40 -5.11
N LYS A 64 2.19 11.13 -4.67
CA LYS A 64 2.99 12.00 -5.55
C LYS A 64 3.60 11.21 -6.69
N GLU A 65 4.31 10.11 -6.40
CA GLU A 65 4.91 9.24 -7.41
C GLU A 65 3.87 8.67 -8.39
N PHE A 66 2.70 8.29 -7.90
CA PHE A 66 1.62 7.82 -8.77
C PHE A 66 1.16 8.91 -9.73
N LEU A 67 0.90 10.12 -9.23
CA LEU A 67 0.47 11.24 -10.05
C LEU A 67 1.54 11.72 -11.03
N GLU A 68 2.83 11.71 -10.64
CA GLU A 68 3.94 12.03 -11.55
C GLU A 68 4.03 11.00 -12.69
N LEU A 69 3.82 9.71 -12.40
CA LEU A 69 3.82 8.67 -13.41
C LEU A 69 2.64 8.79 -14.37
N VAL A 70 1.46 9.13 -13.85
CA VAL A 70 0.28 9.42 -14.66
C VAL A 70 0.51 10.63 -15.55
N GLN A 71 1.08 11.71 -15.00
CA GLN A 71 1.41 12.90 -15.78
C GLN A 71 2.40 12.58 -16.90
N GLN A 72 3.48 11.85 -16.61
CA GLN A 72 4.46 11.42 -17.62
C GLN A 72 3.81 10.58 -18.72
N GLU A 73 2.92 9.66 -18.37
CA GLU A 73 2.22 8.84 -19.35
C GLU A 73 1.29 9.66 -20.25
N LEU A 74 0.68 10.74 -19.74
CA LEU A 74 -0.12 11.68 -20.51
C LEU A 74 0.74 12.62 -21.36
N GLU A 75 1.91 13.04 -20.85
CA GLU A 75 2.88 13.86 -21.59
C GLU A 75 3.53 13.08 -22.73
N ASP A 76 3.77 11.77 -22.54
CA ASP A 76 4.26 10.88 -23.62
C ASP A 76 3.27 10.78 -24.81
N GLU A 77 2.00 11.16 -24.59
CA GLU A 77 0.93 11.27 -25.61
C GLU A 77 0.76 12.72 -26.12
N ASP A 78 1.80 13.54 -26.05
CA ASP A 78 1.85 14.92 -26.53
C ASP A 78 0.79 15.87 -25.92
N LEU A 79 0.24 15.55 -24.74
CA LEU A 79 -0.67 16.46 -24.05
C LEU A 79 0.09 17.63 -23.42
N ASP A 80 -0.34 18.84 -23.77
CA ASP A 80 0.18 20.06 -23.16
C ASP A 80 -0.37 20.31 -21.74
N GLU A 81 0.22 21.27 -21.03
CA GLU A 81 -0.17 21.62 -19.66
C GLU A 81 -1.66 21.97 -19.52
N ASN A 82 -2.28 22.63 -20.50
CA ASN A 82 -3.68 23.02 -20.46
C ASN A 82 -4.59 21.79 -20.64
N GLN A 83 -4.18 20.85 -21.44
CA GLN A 83 -4.87 19.57 -21.61
C GLN A 83 -4.74 18.72 -20.35
N LEU A 84 -3.57 18.67 -19.71
CA LEU A 84 -3.33 17.98 -18.45
C LEU A 84 -4.21 18.53 -17.31
N LYS A 85 -4.43 19.83 -17.23
CA LYS A 85 -5.31 20.47 -16.21
C LYS A 85 -6.74 19.92 -16.22
N LYS A 86 -7.24 19.43 -17.35
CA LYS A 86 -8.57 18.81 -17.46
C LYS A 86 -8.69 17.52 -16.64
N TYR A 87 -7.58 16.87 -16.36
CA TYR A 87 -7.52 15.63 -15.61
C TYR A 87 -7.42 15.83 -14.09
N ILE A 88 -7.20 17.04 -13.58
CA ILE A 88 -7.04 17.31 -12.14
C ILE A 88 -8.25 16.83 -11.35
N LEU A 89 -9.47 17.27 -11.68
CA LEU A 89 -10.67 16.87 -10.96
C LEU A 89 -11.00 15.37 -11.10
N PRO A 90 -10.90 14.76 -12.31
CA PRO A 90 -11.08 13.34 -12.49
C PRO A 90 -10.10 12.49 -11.66
N PHE A 91 -8.81 12.77 -11.70
CA PHE A 91 -7.82 12.02 -10.90
C PHE A 91 -7.98 12.27 -9.39
N LYS A 92 -8.41 13.46 -8.98
CA LYS A 92 -8.79 13.72 -7.59
C LYS A 92 -9.96 12.81 -7.16
N LYS A 93 -10.99 12.64 -7.98
CA LYS A 93 -12.11 11.72 -7.73
C LYS A 93 -11.64 10.27 -7.68
N LEU A 94 -10.80 9.87 -8.62
CA LEU A 94 -10.21 8.54 -8.67
C LEU A 94 -9.48 8.20 -7.36
N LEU A 95 -8.63 9.08 -6.89
CA LEU A 95 -7.87 8.90 -5.65
C LEU A 95 -8.76 8.94 -4.39
N LYS A 96 -9.94 9.55 -4.42
CA LYS A 96 -10.90 9.49 -3.31
C LYS A 96 -11.65 8.16 -3.21
N ASN A 97 -11.56 7.28 -4.20
CA ASN A 97 -12.16 5.97 -4.17
C ASN A 97 -11.38 5.03 -3.24
N GLU A 98 -12.07 4.37 -2.31
CA GLU A 98 -11.47 3.48 -1.31
C GLU A 98 -10.72 2.31 -1.96
N SER A 99 -11.31 1.67 -2.97
CA SER A 99 -10.68 0.53 -3.67
C SER A 99 -9.39 0.94 -4.37
N VAL A 100 -9.35 2.16 -4.93
CA VAL A 100 -8.14 2.72 -5.53
C VAL A 100 -7.07 2.92 -4.47
N ARG A 101 -7.42 3.52 -3.33
CA ARG A 101 -6.49 3.73 -2.21
C ARG A 101 -5.90 2.40 -1.71
N GLN A 102 -6.75 1.40 -1.47
CA GLN A 102 -6.31 0.08 -1.03
C GLN A 102 -5.41 -0.60 -2.07
N THR A 103 -5.76 -0.48 -3.35
CA THR A 103 -4.96 -1.04 -4.45
C THR A 103 -3.57 -0.38 -4.52
N LEU A 104 -3.51 0.94 -4.47
CA LEU A 104 -2.22 1.65 -4.46
C LEU A 104 -1.41 1.33 -3.21
N GLY A 105 -2.07 1.25 -2.06
CA GLY A 105 -1.44 0.90 -0.79
C GLY A 105 -0.87 -0.51 -0.73
N SER A 106 -1.45 -1.46 -1.47
CA SER A 106 -0.94 -2.84 -1.54
C SER A 106 0.51 -2.93 -2.04
N ALA A 107 1.01 -1.88 -2.72
CA ALA A 107 2.41 -1.80 -3.14
C ALA A 107 3.41 -1.75 -1.97
N PHE A 108 2.96 -1.42 -0.74
CA PHE A 108 3.78 -1.47 0.47
C PHE A 108 3.92 -2.87 1.07
N ASP A 109 3.08 -3.81 0.66
CA ASP A 109 3.16 -5.19 1.12
C ASP A 109 4.38 -5.89 0.51
N SER A 110 5.18 -6.55 1.36
CA SER A 110 6.37 -7.30 0.93
C SER A 110 6.04 -8.47 0.00
N ASN A 111 4.84 -9.00 0.11
CA ASN A 111 4.38 -10.15 -0.68
C ASN A 111 3.77 -9.74 -2.02
N THR A 112 3.45 -8.45 -2.21
CA THR A 112 2.85 -7.96 -3.45
C THR A 112 3.94 -7.71 -4.50
N LYS A 113 4.02 -8.59 -5.49
CA LYS A 113 4.96 -8.42 -6.61
C LYS A 113 4.51 -7.36 -7.61
N LEU A 114 3.20 -7.20 -7.80
CA LEU A 114 2.59 -6.25 -8.74
C LEU A 114 1.28 -5.73 -8.19
N VAL A 115 1.09 -4.41 -8.28
CA VAL A 115 -0.20 -3.77 -7.97
C VAL A 115 -1.25 -4.22 -8.97
N ASN A 116 -2.43 -4.63 -8.50
CA ASN A 116 -3.54 -5.00 -9.39
C ASN A 116 -4.17 -3.74 -10.01
N ILE A 117 -3.47 -3.19 -10.99
CA ILE A 117 -3.84 -1.92 -11.63
C ILE A 117 -5.17 -1.98 -12.38
N ASN A 118 -5.69 -3.16 -12.71
CA ASN A 118 -6.97 -3.30 -13.41
C ASN A 118 -8.11 -2.68 -12.59
N ILE A 119 -8.08 -2.80 -11.26
CA ILE A 119 -9.07 -2.14 -10.38
C ILE A 119 -9.04 -0.62 -10.58
N VAL A 120 -7.84 -0.03 -10.62
CA VAL A 120 -7.67 1.41 -10.84
C VAL A 120 -8.13 1.80 -12.26
N ALA A 121 -7.76 1.01 -13.27
CA ALA A 121 -8.13 1.23 -14.66
C ALA A 121 -9.65 1.16 -14.88
N ASP A 122 -10.33 0.21 -14.27
CA ASP A 122 -11.78 0.06 -14.39
C ASP A 122 -12.53 1.22 -13.72
N ILE A 123 -12.13 1.62 -12.53
CA ILE A 123 -12.70 2.80 -11.86
C ILE A 123 -12.37 4.09 -12.65
N ALA A 124 -11.18 4.17 -13.23
CA ALA A 124 -10.79 5.32 -14.04
C ALA A 124 -11.69 5.48 -15.28
N LYS A 125 -12.15 4.39 -15.92
CA LYS A 125 -13.09 4.46 -17.04
C LYS A 125 -14.39 5.19 -16.70
N GLU A 126 -14.80 5.15 -15.44
CA GLU A 126 -16.03 5.77 -14.97
C GLU A 126 -15.85 7.27 -14.60
N VAL A 127 -14.69 7.63 -14.08
CA VAL A 127 -14.49 8.95 -13.45
C VAL A 127 -13.53 9.86 -14.20
N VAL A 128 -12.66 9.30 -15.05
CA VAL A 128 -11.69 10.05 -15.84
C VAL A 128 -12.24 10.22 -17.27
N PRO A 129 -12.18 11.43 -17.86
CA PRO A 129 -12.54 11.58 -19.27
C PRO A 129 -11.64 10.67 -20.12
N THR A 130 -12.01 10.48 -21.36
CA THR A 130 -11.31 9.58 -22.28
C THR A 130 -9.80 9.80 -22.20
N LEU A 131 -9.10 8.80 -21.68
CA LEU A 131 -7.64 8.77 -21.71
C LEU A 131 -7.15 8.54 -23.14
N PRO A 132 -5.93 9.00 -23.48
CA PRO A 132 -5.32 8.69 -24.77
C PRO A 132 -5.32 7.18 -25.03
N PRO A 133 -5.48 6.74 -26.31
CA PRO A 133 -5.56 5.33 -26.66
C PRO A 133 -4.35 4.49 -26.19
N ASP A 134 -3.17 5.10 -26.21
CA ASP A 134 -1.91 4.44 -25.86
C ASP A 134 -1.53 4.61 -24.38
N PHE A 135 -2.40 5.24 -23.56
CA PHE A 135 -2.20 5.36 -22.12
C PHE A 135 -2.07 3.98 -21.47
N ASN A 136 -0.93 3.71 -20.87
CA ASN A 136 -0.58 2.36 -20.41
C ASN A 136 -0.57 2.20 -18.89
N TRP A 137 -1.70 1.79 -18.32
CA TRP A 137 -1.84 1.50 -16.90
C TRP A 137 -0.83 0.48 -16.37
N SER A 138 -0.46 -0.53 -17.17
CA SER A 138 0.52 -1.54 -16.76
C SER A 138 1.92 -0.95 -16.60
N ARG A 139 2.30 0.02 -17.46
CA ARG A 139 3.54 0.77 -17.34
C ARG A 139 3.56 1.61 -16.07
N VAL A 140 2.47 2.34 -15.81
CA VAL A 140 2.28 3.11 -14.55
C VAL A 140 2.43 2.20 -13.33
N ALA A 141 1.71 1.07 -13.27
CA ALA A 141 1.75 0.14 -12.15
C ALA A 141 3.14 -0.42 -11.87
N LYS A 142 3.84 -0.85 -12.93
CA LYS A 142 5.19 -1.43 -12.80
C LYS A 142 6.18 -0.41 -12.25
N ARG A 143 6.12 0.83 -12.73
CA ARG A 143 6.99 1.92 -12.26
C ARG A 143 6.60 2.34 -10.85
N TYR A 144 5.30 2.47 -10.55
CA TYR A 144 4.79 2.80 -9.24
C TYR A 144 5.23 1.79 -8.18
N GLY A 145 5.06 0.50 -8.42
CA GLY A 145 5.51 -0.53 -7.50
C GLY A 145 7.00 -0.41 -7.13
N LYS A 146 7.87 -0.15 -8.12
CA LYS A 146 9.29 0.10 -7.87
C LYS A 146 9.54 1.34 -7.01
N LYS A 147 8.81 2.43 -7.26
CA LYS A 147 8.92 3.67 -6.48
C LYS A 147 8.47 3.48 -5.03
N VAL A 148 7.36 2.78 -4.80
CA VAL A 148 6.87 2.48 -3.46
C VAL A 148 7.84 1.57 -2.69
N GLN A 149 8.42 0.56 -3.33
CA GLN A 149 9.46 -0.25 -2.70
C GLN A 149 10.69 0.58 -2.33
N ALA A 150 11.10 1.53 -3.17
CA ALA A 150 12.18 2.47 -2.83
C ALA A 150 11.80 3.35 -1.62
N ILE A 151 10.56 3.85 -1.53
CA ILE A 151 10.05 4.61 -0.37
C ILE A 151 10.17 3.77 0.90
N ARG A 152 9.75 2.50 0.85
CA ARG A 152 9.84 1.56 1.98
C ARG A 152 11.29 1.33 2.40
N MET A 153 12.18 1.04 1.44
CA MET A 153 13.58 0.72 1.72
C MET A 153 14.37 1.92 2.26
N ASN A 154 14.00 3.14 1.87
CA ASN A 154 14.68 4.38 2.29
C ASN A 154 14.22 4.90 3.67
N SER A 155 13.34 4.19 4.38
CA SER A 155 12.88 4.57 5.71
C SER A 155 12.93 3.37 6.65
N ASP A 156 13.94 3.32 7.51
CA ASP A 156 14.11 2.26 8.51
C ASP A 156 12.92 2.18 9.47
N GLU A 157 12.35 3.33 9.85
CA GLU A 157 11.20 3.39 10.74
C GLU A 157 9.95 2.81 10.07
N LEU A 158 9.70 3.19 8.80
CA LEU A 158 8.59 2.66 8.02
C LEU A 158 8.71 1.14 7.85
N ARG A 159 9.92 0.68 7.51
CA ARG A 159 10.21 -0.75 7.35
C ARG A 159 9.95 -1.51 8.63
N LYS A 160 10.44 -1.03 9.79
CA LYS A 160 10.19 -1.66 11.08
C LYS A 160 8.70 -1.78 11.39
N ILE A 161 7.92 -0.73 11.13
CA ILE A 161 6.47 -0.77 11.33
C ILE A 161 5.83 -1.84 10.44
N LEU A 162 6.14 -1.84 9.14
CA LEU A 162 5.52 -2.76 8.18
C LEU A 162 5.98 -4.22 8.37
N ASP A 163 7.22 -4.44 8.80
CA ASP A 163 7.78 -5.78 8.99
C ASP A 163 7.35 -6.39 10.32
N SER A 164 7.25 -5.60 11.40
CA SER A 164 6.75 -6.09 12.70
C SER A 164 5.31 -6.60 12.60
N GLU A 165 4.44 -5.87 11.90
CA GLU A 165 3.06 -6.26 11.71
C GLU A 165 2.90 -7.49 10.81
N ASN A 166 3.79 -7.65 9.82
CA ASN A 166 3.80 -8.85 9.00
C ASN A 166 4.25 -10.09 9.79
N LEU A 167 5.18 -9.94 10.74
CA LEU A 167 5.58 -11.02 11.65
C LEU A 167 4.42 -11.46 12.55
N ASP A 168 3.68 -10.51 13.13
CA ASP A 168 2.52 -10.80 13.96
C ASP A 168 1.41 -11.49 13.16
N LYS A 169 1.17 -11.08 11.91
CA LYS A 169 0.23 -11.76 11.02
C LYS A 169 0.67 -13.19 10.68
N LEU A 170 1.96 -13.39 10.41
CA LEU A 170 2.51 -14.72 10.11
C LEU A 170 2.44 -15.63 11.33
N VAL A 171 2.69 -15.09 12.53
CA VAL A 171 2.54 -15.83 13.79
C VAL A 171 1.09 -16.21 13.99
N ASN A 172 0.14 -15.29 13.88
CA ASN A 172 -1.28 -15.53 14.06
C ASN A 172 -1.85 -16.49 12.99
N GLN A 173 -1.43 -16.39 11.73
CA GLN A 173 -1.82 -17.33 10.68
C GLN A 173 -1.27 -18.74 10.95
N ASN A 174 -0.06 -18.86 11.48
CA ASN A 174 0.49 -20.15 11.86
C ASN A 174 -0.22 -20.77 13.07
N TYR A 175 -0.82 -19.96 13.97
CA TYR A 175 -1.66 -20.46 15.04
C TYR A 175 -3.03 -20.94 14.53
N GLU A 176 -3.59 -20.30 13.49
CA GLU A 176 -4.87 -20.74 12.88
C GLU A 176 -4.70 -21.97 11.97
N ILE A 177 -3.51 -22.21 11.40
CA ILE A 177 -3.21 -23.36 10.54
C ILE A 177 -2.74 -24.58 11.34
N ARG A 178 -2.44 -24.44 12.62
CA ARG A 178 -2.26 -25.62 13.47
C ARG A 178 -3.64 -26.24 13.71
N PRO A 179 -3.97 -27.39 13.08
CA PRO A 179 -5.01 -28.23 13.61
C PRO A 179 -4.64 -28.43 15.09
N GLU A 180 -5.61 -28.29 15.97
CA GLU A 180 -5.43 -28.45 17.40
C GLU A 180 -4.32 -29.46 17.66
N PHE A 181 -3.15 -28.93 18.07
CA PHE A 181 -2.07 -29.80 18.48
C PHE A 181 -2.57 -30.38 19.78
N ASP A 182 -3.20 -31.57 19.64
CA ASP A 182 -3.79 -32.29 20.74
C ASP A 182 -2.65 -32.68 21.65
N LEU A 183 -2.41 -31.83 22.66
CA LEU A 183 -1.33 -32.00 23.63
C LEU A 183 -1.48 -33.34 24.33
N GLU A 184 -2.72 -33.85 24.48
CA GLU A 184 -3.03 -35.14 25.06
C GLU A 184 -2.57 -36.29 24.18
N LYS A 185 -2.86 -36.23 22.86
CA LYS A 185 -2.35 -37.22 21.91
C LYS A 185 -0.82 -37.23 21.78
N TYR A 186 -0.20 -36.05 21.90
CA TYR A 186 1.27 -35.97 21.87
C TYR A 186 1.88 -36.54 23.15
N GLN A 187 1.25 -36.31 24.31
CA GLN A 187 1.67 -36.91 25.60
C GLN A 187 1.45 -38.41 25.62
N GLU A 188 0.33 -38.91 25.07
CA GLU A 188 0.10 -40.34 24.90
C GLU A 188 1.12 -41.00 24.00
N SER A 189 1.46 -40.41 22.87
CA SER A 189 2.46 -40.95 21.93
C SER A 189 3.88 -40.98 22.54
N ILE A 190 4.23 -39.96 23.34
CA ILE A 190 5.51 -39.97 24.08
C ILE A 190 5.50 -41.03 25.20
N GLN A 191 4.38 -41.18 25.91
CA GLN A 191 4.26 -42.19 26.97
C GLN A 191 4.32 -43.63 26.41
N GLU A 192 3.71 -43.87 25.22
CA GLU A 192 3.85 -45.16 24.52
C GLU A 192 5.27 -45.45 24.10
N GLN A 193 5.98 -44.46 23.52
CA GLN A 193 7.38 -44.62 23.10
C GLN A 193 8.33 -44.83 24.29
N TYR A 194 8.14 -44.09 25.38
CA TYR A 194 8.97 -44.24 26.58
C TYR A 194 8.57 -45.47 27.41
N GLY A 195 7.30 -45.88 27.38
CA GLY A 195 6.83 -47.12 28.00
C GLY A 195 7.46 -48.34 27.34
N ASN A 196 7.52 -48.38 26.04
CA ASN A 196 8.14 -49.45 25.25
C ASN A 196 9.67 -49.53 25.44
N LEU A 197 10.33 -48.37 25.60
CA LEU A 197 11.78 -48.31 25.85
C LEU A 197 12.19 -48.84 27.25
N LYS A 198 11.27 -48.85 28.22
CA LYS A 198 11.53 -49.40 29.54
C LYS A 198 11.37 -50.94 29.63
N LEU A 199 10.65 -51.54 28.68
CA LEU A 199 10.44 -52.99 28.63
C LEU A 199 11.52 -53.77 27.89
N GLU A 200 12.34 -53.09 27.09
CA GLU A 200 13.49 -53.74 26.38
C GLU A 200 14.79 -53.77 27.20
N LYS A 201 14.80 -53.33 28.44
CA LYS A 201 15.98 -53.32 29.34
C LYS A 201 15.86 -54.20 30.60
N ILE A 202 15.09 -55.29 30.54
CA ILE A 202 15.10 -56.33 31.56
C ILE A 202 15.53 -57.68 30.96
#